data_74cdb93e5092088cfdcf0a84569854ba
#
_entry.id   74cdb93e5092088cfdcf0a84569854ba
#
_cell.length_a   1.000
_cell.length_b   1.000
_cell.length_c   1.000
_cell.angle_alpha   90.00
_cell.angle_beta   90.00
_cell.angle_gamma   90.00
#
_symmetry.space_group_name_H-M   'P 1'
#
loop_
_entity.id
_entity.type
_entity.pdbx_description
1 polymer ?
#
loop_
_entity_poly.entity_id
_entity_poly.type
_entity_poly.pdbx_seq_one_letter_code
_entity_poly.pdbx_strand_id
1 'polypeptide(L)'
;MNVMQLLEKNQQVHFQILAVFFQNGSEISYKKLAKTLSISAPTLQKELQNLHQNLVAFHEDAALTYLENDQVQLTLPLDFSLKKFFYAYLSEAIDFQILSYLFFHRDESTTKMMLELMLSEA
;
A
#
# COMPACT_ATOMS: atom_id res chain seq x y z
N MET A 1 10.60 -15.88 -5.11
CA MET A 1 9.62 -15.29 -4.18
C MET A 1 9.18 -13.93 -4.72
N ASN A 2 7.87 -13.73 -4.84
CA ASN A 2 7.35 -12.43 -5.24
C ASN A 2 7.34 -11.49 -4.02
N VAL A 3 8.02 -10.35 -4.13
CA VAL A 3 8.14 -9.38 -3.02
C VAL A 3 6.77 -8.89 -2.55
N MET A 4 5.78 -8.84 -3.45
CA MET A 4 4.40 -8.47 -3.10
C MET A 4 3.79 -9.37 -2.03
N GLN A 5 4.22 -10.63 -1.94
CA GLN A 5 3.70 -11.55 -0.92
C GLN A 5 4.11 -11.18 0.50
N LEU A 6 5.11 -10.32 0.66
CA LEU A 6 5.53 -9.82 1.97
C LEU A 6 4.57 -8.76 2.52
N LEU A 7 3.76 -8.15 1.65
CA LEU A 7 2.79 -7.14 2.06
C LEU A 7 1.53 -7.78 2.63
N GLU A 8 0.84 -7.06 3.50
CA GLU A 8 -0.50 -7.41 3.96
C GLU A 8 -1.47 -7.40 2.78
N LYS A 9 -2.57 -8.16 2.87
CA LYS A 9 -3.54 -8.25 1.78
C LYS A 9 -4.10 -6.90 1.36
N ASN A 10 -4.45 -6.06 2.33
CA ASN A 10 -4.97 -4.72 2.02
C ASN A 10 -3.91 -3.84 1.35
N GLN A 11 -2.65 -4.00 1.74
CA GLN A 11 -1.53 -3.28 1.10
C GLN A 11 -1.33 -3.76 -0.34
N GLN A 12 -1.46 -5.06 -0.59
CA GLN A 12 -1.39 -5.61 -1.95
C GLN A 12 -2.49 -5.03 -2.84
N VAL A 13 -3.70 -4.85 -2.30
CA VAL A 13 -4.81 -4.24 -3.04
C VAL A 13 -4.45 -2.82 -3.47
N HIS A 14 -3.77 -2.06 -2.62
CA HIS A 14 -3.35 -0.69 -2.97
C HIS A 14 -2.45 -0.68 -4.21
N PHE A 15 -1.50 -1.61 -4.32
CA PHE A 15 -0.63 -1.69 -5.49
C PHE A 15 -1.35 -2.25 -6.71
N GLN A 16 -2.35 -3.11 -6.52
CA GLN A 16 -3.21 -3.55 -7.61
C GLN A 16 -4.03 -2.36 -8.16
N ILE A 17 -4.53 -1.50 -7.29
CA ILE A 17 -5.23 -0.28 -7.70
C ILE A 17 -4.30 0.61 -8.52
N LEU A 18 -3.10 0.86 -8.04
CA LEU A 18 -2.11 1.67 -8.77
C LEU A 18 -1.78 1.07 -10.13
N ALA A 19 -1.63 -0.26 -10.19
CA ALA A 19 -1.35 -0.95 -11.46
C ALA A 19 -2.46 -0.75 -12.48
N VAL A 20 -3.72 -0.78 -12.06
CA VAL A 20 -4.86 -0.53 -12.95
C VAL A 20 -4.80 0.90 -13.49
N PHE A 21 -4.49 1.89 -12.65
CA PHE A 21 -4.34 3.27 -13.09
C PHE A 21 -3.20 3.41 -14.12
N PHE A 22 -2.07 2.74 -13.87
CA PHE A 22 -0.93 2.82 -14.79
C PHE A 22 -1.24 2.18 -16.14
N GLN A 23 -2.12 1.17 -16.18
CA GLN A 23 -2.52 0.51 -17.42
C GLN A 23 -3.60 1.27 -18.17
N ASN A 24 -4.46 2.01 -17.48
CA ASN A 24 -5.65 2.63 -18.06
C ASN A 24 -5.62 4.16 -18.08
N GLY A 25 -4.54 4.77 -17.57
CA GLY A 25 -4.44 6.22 -17.45
C GLY A 25 -4.84 6.70 -16.07
N SER A 26 -4.73 8.00 -15.86
CA SER A 26 -4.91 8.62 -14.54
C SER A 26 -6.36 8.69 -14.05
N GLU A 27 -7.31 8.26 -14.85
CA GLU A 27 -8.74 8.34 -14.54
C GLU A 27 -9.43 7.04 -14.94
N ILE A 28 -10.25 6.49 -14.06
CA ILE A 28 -10.95 5.23 -14.30
C ILE A 28 -12.31 5.25 -13.60
N SER A 29 -13.29 4.55 -14.20
CA SER A 29 -14.59 4.35 -13.58
C SER A 29 -14.48 3.53 -12.29
N TYR A 30 -15.17 3.98 -11.24
CA TYR A 30 -15.21 3.27 -9.97
C TYR A 30 -15.73 1.83 -10.16
N LYS A 31 -16.80 1.67 -10.95
CA LYS A 31 -17.38 0.35 -11.23
C LYS A 31 -16.38 -0.56 -11.97
N LYS A 32 -15.67 0.01 -12.95
CA LYS A 32 -14.67 -0.74 -13.70
C LYS A 32 -13.52 -1.17 -12.79
N LEU A 33 -13.09 -0.30 -11.90
CA LEU A 33 -12.02 -0.59 -10.95
C LEU A 33 -12.42 -1.73 -10.01
N ALA A 34 -13.63 -1.66 -9.43
CA ALA A 34 -14.13 -2.71 -8.55
C ALA A 34 -14.23 -4.05 -9.28
N LYS A 35 -14.73 -4.04 -10.51
CA LYS A 35 -14.86 -5.24 -11.33
C LYS A 35 -13.50 -5.84 -11.69
N THR A 36 -12.55 -5.00 -12.08
CA THR A 36 -11.20 -5.44 -12.44
C THR A 36 -10.49 -6.10 -11.26
N LEU A 37 -10.67 -5.55 -10.07
CA LEU A 37 -10.05 -6.08 -8.85
C LEU A 37 -10.87 -7.19 -8.20
N SER A 38 -12.09 -7.44 -8.67
CA SER A 38 -13.01 -8.45 -8.12
C SER A 38 -13.28 -8.23 -6.64
N ILE A 39 -13.49 -6.98 -6.24
CA ILE A 39 -13.82 -6.60 -4.86
C ILE A 39 -15.14 -5.84 -4.83
N SER A 40 -15.79 -5.83 -3.66
CA SER A 40 -17.06 -5.13 -3.48
C SER A 40 -16.85 -3.62 -3.46
N ALA A 41 -17.90 -2.87 -3.81
CA ALA A 41 -17.85 -1.41 -3.79
C ALA A 41 -17.48 -0.85 -2.41
N PRO A 42 -18.07 -1.32 -1.29
CA PRO A 42 -17.66 -0.83 0.03
C PRO A 42 -16.20 -1.11 0.36
N THR A 43 -15.69 -2.29 -0.03
CA THR A 43 -14.28 -2.64 0.19
C THR A 43 -13.38 -1.72 -0.62
N LEU A 44 -13.72 -1.48 -1.90
CA LEU A 44 -12.95 -0.57 -2.75
C LEU A 44 -12.93 0.84 -2.17
N GLN A 45 -14.07 1.33 -1.70
CA GLN A 45 -14.16 2.67 -1.09
C GLN A 45 -13.22 2.79 0.10
N LYS A 46 -13.21 1.79 0.97
CA LYS A 46 -12.33 1.77 2.13
C LYS A 46 -10.86 1.77 1.71
N GLU A 47 -10.50 0.93 0.75
CA GLU A 47 -9.11 0.81 0.33
C GLU A 47 -8.64 2.05 -0.45
N LEU A 48 -9.53 2.69 -1.21
CA LEU A 48 -9.19 3.96 -1.87
C LEU A 48 -8.92 5.07 -0.87
N GLN A 49 -9.72 5.14 0.21
CA GLN A 49 -9.48 6.11 1.28
C GLN A 49 -8.15 5.86 1.98
N ASN A 50 -7.84 4.61 2.29
CA ASN A 50 -6.58 4.25 2.93
C ASN A 50 -5.39 4.55 2.03
N LEU A 51 -5.51 4.20 0.73
CA LEU A 51 -4.46 4.50 -0.25
C LEU A 51 -4.24 6.01 -0.38
N HIS A 52 -5.32 6.78 -0.44
CA HIS A 52 -5.25 8.24 -0.51
C HIS A 52 -4.48 8.81 0.68
N GLN A 53 -4.82 8.37 1.90
CA GLN A 53 -4.14 8.83 3.10
C GLN A 53 -2.65 8.51 3.06
N ASN A 54 -2.30 7.32 2.60
CA ASN A 54 -0.91 6.89 2.50
C ASN A 54 -0.15 7.67 1.42
N LEU A 55 -0.80 7.96 0.29
CA LEU A 55 -0.20 8.76 -0.76
C LEU A 55 0.08 10.18 -0.28
N VAL A 56 -0.89 10.81 0.36
CA VAL A 56 -0.74 12.20 0.86
C VAL A 56 0.34 12.25 1.94
N ALA A 57 0.40 11.26 2.82
CA ALA A 57 1.43 11.20 3.85
C ALA A 57 2.82 11.03 3.26
N PHE A 58 2.93 10.33 2.13
CA PHE A 58 4.20 10.09 1.46
C PHE A 58 4.65 11.30 0.63
N HIS A 59 3.71 11.95 -0.06
CA HIS A 59 3.99 13.12 -0.89
C HIS A 59 2.77 14.04 -0.92
N GLU A 60 2.94 15.28 -0.56
CA GLU A 60 1.83 16.25 -0.42
C GLU A 60 1.05 16.48 -1.73
N ASP A 61 1.70 16.29 -2.88
CA ASP A 61 1.09 16.52 -4.19
C ASP A 61 0.47 15.25 -4.79
N ALA A 62 0.54 14.12 -4.11
CA ALA A 62 -0.12 12.90 -4.54
C ALA A 62 -1.53 12.83 -3.98
N ALA A 63 -2.49 12.35 -4.77
CA ALA A 63 -3.88 12.29 -4.33
C ALA A 63 -4.70 11.32 -5.16
N LEU A 64 -5.76 10.78 -4.55
CA LEU A 64 -6.85 10.09 -5.22
C LEU A 64 -8.11 10.92 -5.02
N THR A 65 -8.78 11.29 -6.11
CA THR A 65 -9.92 12.19 -6.07
C THR A 65 -11.13 11.54 -6.73
N TYR A 66 -12.27 11.65 -6.09
CA TYR A 66 -13.54 11.25 -6.70
C TYR A 66 -14.06 12.39 -7.58
N LEU A 67 -14.31 12.08 -8.85
CA LEU A 67 -14.87 13.02 -9.79
C LEU A 67 -16.35 12.69 -10.04
N GLU A 68 -17.04 13.59 -10.74
CA GLU A 68 -18.42 13.34 -11.15
C GLU A 68 -18.46 12.16 -12.14
N ASN A 69 -19.65 11.57 -12.32
CA ASN A 69 -19.87 10.46 -13.26
C ASN A 69 -19.12 9.19 -12.92
N ASP A 70 -19.01 8.86 -11.62
CA ASP A 70 -18.43 7.60 -11.18
C ASP A 70 -16.96 7.45 -11.56
N GLN A 71 -16.22 8.55 -11.64
CA GLN A 71 -14.79 8.54 -11.99
C GLN A 71 -13.91 8.74 -10.78
N VAL A 72 -12.77 8.04 -10.77
CA VAL A 72 -11.71 8.20 -9.77
C VAL A 72 -10.44 8.64 -10.50
N GLN A 73 -9.78 9.66 -9.98
CA GLN A 73 -8.58 10.21 -10.58
C GLN A 73 -7.38 10.04 -9.65
N LEU A 74 -6.29 9.54 -10.20
CA LEU A 74 -5.01 9.45 -9.51
C LEU A 74 -4.12 10.59 -9.97
N THR A 75 -3.65 11.40 -9.03
CA THR A 75 -2.69 12.47 -9.30
C THR A 75 -1.37 12.16 -8.63
N LEU A 76 -0.32 12.05 -9.43
CA LEU A 76 1.04 11.80 -8.92
C LEU A 76 1.97 12.90 -9.45
N PRO A 77 2.81 13.49 -8.55
CA PRO A 77 3.80 14.47 -9.01
C PRO A 77 4.88 13.80 -9.86
N LEU A 78 5.58 14.59 -10.67
CA LEU A 78 6.64 14.08 -11.56
C LEU A 78 7.79 13.41 -10.80
N ASP A 79 8.06 13.86 -9.59
CA ASP A 79 9.12 13.32 -8.74
C ASP A 79 8.66 12.18 -7.84
N PHE A 80 7.42 11.69 -8.04
CA PHE A 80 6.91 10.57 -7.26
C PHE A 80 7.66 9.29 -7.61
N SER A 81 8.20 8.62 -6.59
CA SER A 81 8.90 7.35 -6.76
C SER A 81 8.03 6.21 -6.28
N LEU A 82 7.51 5.42 -7.21
CA LEU A 82 6.72 4.23 -6.88
C LEU A 82 7.56 3.23 -6.09
N LYS A 83 8.84 3.12 -6.42
CA LYS A 83 9.78 2.23 -5.72
C LYS A 83 9.91 2.62 -4.24
N LYS A 84 10.09 3.91 -3.95
CA LYS A 84 10.19 4.40 -2.58
C LYS A 84 8.86 4.22 -1.84
N PHE A 85 7.75 4.45 -2.51
CA PHE A 85 6.42 4.24 -1.94
C PHE A 85 6.21 2.77 -1.58
N PHE A 86 6.59 1.87 -2.47
CA PHE A 86 6.55 0.43 -2.22
C PHE A 86 7.42 0.04 -1.02
N TYR A 87 8.63 0.59 -0.94
CA TYR A 87 9.53 0.30 0.18
C TYR A 87 8.96 0.79 1.52
N ALA A 88 8.24 1.90 1.52
CA ALA A 88 7.57 2.39 2.74
C ALA A 88 6.54 1.37 3.23
N TYR A 89 5.73 0.82 2.31
CA TYR A 89 4.78 -0.24 2.64
C TYR A 89 5.48 -1.51 3.12
N LEU A 90 6.53 -1.90 2.42
CA LEU A 90 7.28 -3.11 2.75
C LEU A 90 7.92 -3.00 4.14
N SER A 91 8.50 -1.86 4.46
CA SER A 91 9.09 -1.60 5.76
C SER A 91 8.04 -1.74 6.87
N GLU A 92 6.86 -1.15 6.68
CA GLU A 92 5.76 -1.24 7.63
C GLU A 92 5.29 -2.68 7.82
N ALA A 93 5.16 -3.44 6.74
CA ALA A 93 4.75 -4.84 6.80
C ALA A 93 5.79 -5.71 7.51
N ILE A 94 7.06 -5.48 7.25
CA ILE A 94 8.15 -6.21 7.89
C ILE A 94 8.19 -5.90 9.39
N ASP A 95 8.06 -4.64 9.77
CA ASP A 95 8.01 -4.23 11.16
C ASP A 95 6.86 -4.92 11.89
N PHE A 96 5.69 -4.98 11.27
CA PHE A 96 4.53 -5.67 11.84
C PHE A 96 4.81 -7.17 12.02
N GLN A 97 5.40 -7.82 11.02
CA GLN A 97 5.74 -9.24 11.10
C GLN A 97 6.76 -9.52 12.21
N ILE A 98 7.76 -8.67 12.34
CA ILE A 98 8.77 -8.80 13.40
C ILE A 98 8.13 -8.63 14.77
N LEU A 99 7.30 -7.61 14.95
CA LEU A 99 6.60 -7.38 16.22
C LEU A 99 5.69 -8.53 16.58
N SER A 100 4.97 -9.08 15.59
CA SER A 100 4.10 -10.24 15.80
C SER A 100 4.89 -11.46 16.22
N TYR A 101 6.02 -11.68 15.56
CA TYR A 101 6.90 -12.79 15.90
C TYR A 101 7.43 -12.66 17.34
N LEU A 102 7.91 -11.48 17.71
CA LEU A 102 8.41 -11.22 19.05
C LEU A 102 7.32 -11.43 20.11
N PHE A 103 6.10 -11.04 19.81
CA PHE A 103 4.98 -11.20 20.73
C PHE A 103 4.67 -12.68 21.00
N PHE A 104 4.69 -13.53 19.97
CA PHE A 104 4.32 -14.94 20.08
C PHE A 104 5.50 -15.86 20.41
N HIS A 105 6.74 -15.43 20.16
CA HIS A 105 7.93 -16.23 20.35
C HIS A 105 8.90 -15.53 21.29
N ARG A 106 8.56 -15.44 22.55
CA ARG A 106 9.34 -14.69 23.54
C ARG A 106 10.69 -15.32 23.89
N ASP A 107 11.47 -15.63 22.87
CA ASP A 107 12.84 -16.10 23.03
C ASP A 107 13.75 -14.89 23.05
N GLU A 108 14.54 -14.76 24.16
CA GLU A 108 15.41 -13.60 24.37
C GLU A 108 16.44 -13.41 23.25
N SER A 109 17.06 -14.50 22.80
CA SER A 109 18.06 -14.39 21.73
C SER A 109 17.43 -14.04 20.38
N THR A 110 16.25 -14.56 20.08
CA THR A 110 15.51 -14.19 18.87
C THR A 110 15.09 -12.74 18.93
N THR A 111 14.60 -12.28 20.09
CA THR A 111 14.21 -10.89 20.31
C THR A 111 15.38 -9.97 20.06
N LYS A 112 16.55 -10.30 20.59
CA LYS A 112 17.76 -9.51 20.43
C LYS A 112 18.18 -9.43 18.96
N MET A 113 18.15 -10.55 18.24
CA MET A 113 18.48 -10.60 16.84
C MET A 113 17.53 -9.74 16.00
N MET A 114 16.23 -9.81 16.26
CA MET A 114 15.23 -9.02 15.54
C MET A 114 15.39 -7.53 15.80
N LEU A 115 15.68 -7.14 17.05
CA LEU A 115 15.94 -5.74 17.37
C LEU A 115 17.16 -5.22 16.65
N GLU A 116 18.23 -6.02 16.54
CA GLU A 116 19.43 -5.64 15.81
C GLU A 116 19.11 -5.42 14.32
N LEU A 117 18.28 -6.28 13.71
CA LEU A 117 17.85 -6.12 12.33
C LEU A 117 17.06 -4.84 12.13
N MET A 118 16.13 -4.52 13.03
CA MET A 118 15.35 -3.29 12.95
C MET A 118 16.23 -2.05 13.05
N LEU A 119 17.22 -2.07 13.95
CA LEU A 119 18.12 -0.95 14.14
C LEU A 119 19.06 -0.76 12.96
N SER A 120 19.46 -1.84 12.27
CA SER A 120 20.36 -1.74 11.14
C SER A 120 19.70 -1.16 9.89
N GLU A 121 18.38 -1.18 9.83
CA GLU A 121 17.61 -0.60 8.72
C GLU A 121 17.21 0.86 8.94
N ALA A 122 17.46 1.36 10.13
CA ALA A 122 17.08 2.73 10.49
C ALA A 122 18.00 3.79 9.85
#